data_632cdedd9999817b69bd147855c0a6c4
#
_entry.id   632cdedd9999817b69bd147855c0a6c4
#
_cell.length_a   1.000
_cell.length_b   1.000
_cell.length_c   1.000
_cell.angle_alpha   90.00
_cell.angle_beta   90.00
_cell.angle_gamma   90.00
#
_symmetry.space_group_name_H-M   'P 1'
#
loop_
_entity.id
_entity.type
_entity.pdbx_description
1 polymer ?
#
loop_
_entity_poly.entity_id
_entity_poly.type
_entity_poly.pdbx_seq_one_letter_code
_entity_poly.pdbx_strand_id
1 'polypeptide(L)'
;SAAIDAGADSVSLVRSDAAAAVGAGLDLDAPEAKLVVDVGAGKISATLFTFGRVAAFGYLPYGLGRIDERVQRSIQMNYGYRIGRSSAREIKHTLGTALPGAAASDVLMHMTGFSIADRIPKVFDVETKSVLEACEDVVREIVGLVASVVDNAPEELSADLTDMGIVLTGTGAELTGLNK
;
A
#
# COMPACT_ATOMS: atom_id res chain seq x y z
N SER A 1 -30.77 3.71 -4.79
CA SER A 1 -29.36 3.23 -4.84
C SER A 1 -29.37 1.71 -5.05
N ALA A 2 -28.30 1.17 -5.65
CA ALA A 2 -28.22 -0.27 -5.93
C ALA A 2 -28.46 -1.17 -4.69
N ALA A 3 -28.06 -0.71 -3.51
CA ALA A 3 -28.28 -1.45 -2.26
C ALA A 3 -29.79 -1.47 -1.86
N ILE A 4 -30.49 -0.36 -1.98
CA ILE A 4 -31.96 -0.30 -1.77
C ILE A 4 -32.67 -1.16 -2.82
N ASP A 5 -32.26 -1.09 -4.08
CA ASP A 5 -32.82 -1.85 -5.18
C ASP A 5 -32.59 -3.37 -4.99
N ALA A 6 -31.52 -3.75 -4.27
CA ALA A 6 -31.22 -5.12 -3.88
C ALA A 6 -31.93 -5.57 -2.57
N GLY A 7 -32.76 -4.72 -1.97
CA GLY A 7 -33.61 -5.06 -0.81
C GLY A 7 -33.07 -4.60 0.55
N ALA A 8 -32.12 -3.66 0.60
CA ALA A 8 -31.70 -3.05 1.87
C ALA A 8 -32.76 -2.06 2.37
N ASP A 9 -33.10 -2.11 3.66
CA ASP A 9 -34.07 -1.18 4.28
C ASP A 9 -33.51 0.24 4.39
N SER A 10 -32.20 0.37 4.62
CA SER A 10 -31.51 1.67 4.70
C SER A 10 -30.06 1.55 4.25
N VAL A 11 -29.47 2.67 3.81
CA VAL A 11 -28.07 2.76 3.39
C VAL A 11 -27.45 4.01 4.00
N SER A 12 -26.33 3.82 4.70
CA SER A 12 -25.52 4.91 5.23
C SER A 12 -24.14 4.89 4.58
N LEU A 13 -23.62 6.05 4.18
CA LEU A 13 -22.26 6.19 3.65
C LEU A 13 -21.32 6.53 4.80
N VAL A 14 -20.26 5.74 4.93
CA VAL A 14 -19.20 5.96 5.90
C VAL A 14 -17.89 6.20 5.14
N ARG A 15 -17.06 7.13 5.60
CA ARG A 15 -15.71 7.33 5.06
C ARG A 15 -14.86 6.08 5.33
N SER A 16 -14.17 5.59 4.30
CA SER A 16 -13.35 4.37 4.44
C SER A 16 -12.19 4.55 5.41
N ASP A 17 -11.60 5.74 5.47
CA ASP A 17 -10.53 6.09 6.40
C ASP A 17 -11.01 6.13 7.87
N ALA A 18 -12.20 6.67 8.13
CA ALA A 18 -12.80 6.63 9.46
C ALA A 18 -13.14 5.19 9.89
N ALA A 19 -13.70 4.39 8.97
CA ALA A 19 -13.99 2.98 9.23
C ALA A 19 -12.69 2.18 9.52
N ALA A 20 -11.60 2.47 8.79
CA ALA A 20 -10.29 1.85 9.02
C ALA A 20 -9.72 2.24 10.39
N ALA A 21 -9.83 3.51 10.77
CA ALA A 21 -9.39 4.01 12.08
C ALA A 21 -10.13 3.34 13.24
N VAL A 22 -11.46 3.27 13.17
CA VAL A 22 -12.29 2.57 14.18
C VAL A 22 -11.97 1.07 14.20
N GLY A 23 -11.78 0.45 13.02
CA GLY A 23 -11.36 -0.95 12.90
C GLY A 23 -9.99 -1.24 13.52
N ALA A 24 -9.10 -0.26 13.54
CA ALA A 24 -7.81 -0.30 14.24
C ALA A 24 -7.92 -0.02 15.76
N GLY A 25 -9.13 0.19 16.29
CA GLY A 25 -9.39 0.43 17.70
C GLY A 25 -9.14 1.87 18.16
N LEU A 26 -9.07 2.83 17.23
CA LEU A 26 -8.87 4.24 17.56
C LEU A 26 -10.19 4.89 17.98
N ASP A 27 -10.14 5.66 19.05
CA ASP A 27 -11.18 6.59 19.43
C ASP A 27 -10.98 7.88 18.64
N LEU A 28 -11.86 8.12 17.67
CA LEU A 28 -11.78 9.32 16.82
C LEU A 28 -12.31 10.59 17.49
N ASP A 29 -13.14 10.46 18.55
CA ASP A 29 -13.71 11.60 19.28
C ASP A 29 -12.72 12.17 20.31
N ALA A 30 -11.62 11.47 20.55
CA ALA A 30 -10.55 11.93 21.43
C ALA A 30 -9.90 13.24 20.90
N PRO A 31 -9.43 14.10 21.82
CA PRO A 31 -8.79 15.38 21.46
C PRO A 31 -7.45 15.20 20.76
N GLU A 32 -6.71 14.13 21.11
CA GLU A 32 -5.38 13.86 20.54
C GLU A 32 -5.48 13.56 19.04
N ALA A 33 -4.59 14.16 18.28
CA ALA A 33 -4.51 13.92 16.84
C ALA A 33 -4.03 12.49 16.53
N LYS A 34 -4.70 11.83 15.58
CA LYS A 34 -4.40 10.46 15.16
C LYS A 34 -4.22 10.40 13.66
N LEU A 35 -3.00 10.10 13.22
CA LEU A 35 -2.68 9.90 11.81
C LEU A 35 -2.87 8.45 11.41
N VAL A 36 -3.82 8.22 10.51
CA VAL A 36 -4.14 6.88 9.99
C VAL A 36 -3.76 6.83 8.52
N VAL A 37 -2.97 5.82 8.15
CA VAL A 37 -2.58 5.54 6.78
C VAL A 37 -3.18 4.21 6.36
N ASP A 38 -4.19 4.26 5.50
CA ASP A 38 -4.85 3.08 4.94
C ASP A 38 -4.18 2.70 3.61
N VAL A 39 -3.44 1.61 3.62
CA VAL A 39 -2.67 1.11 2.47
C VAL A 39 -3.41 -0.05 1.81
N GLY A 40 -4.26 0.28 0.85
CA GLY A 40 -5.03 -0.70 0.09
C GLY A 40 -4.33 -1.17 -1.19
N ALA A 41 -4.96 -2.12 -1.89
CA ALA A 41 -4.48 -2.59 -3.20
C ALA A 41 -4.76 -1.57 -4.33
N GLY A 42 -5.86 -0.83 -4.25
CA GLY A 42 -6.31 0.11 -5.28
C GLY A 42 -6.25 1.59 -4.89
N LYS A 43 -6.04 1.90 -3.61
CA LYS A 43 -5.98 3.25 -3.07
C LYS A 43 -5.10 3.27 -1.83
N ILE A 44 -4.41 4.37 -1.60
CA ILE A 44 -3.73 4.68 -0.34
C ILE A 44 -4.26 6.03 0.13
N SER A 45 -4.58 6.16 1.41
CA SER A 45 -4.98 7.44 2.01
C SER A 45 -4.28 7.64 3.34
N ALA A 46 -3.94 8.89 3.62
CA ALA A 46 -3.44 9.35 4.91
C ALA A 46 -4.41 10.41 5.44
N THR A 47 -4.91 10.21 6.65
CA THR A 47 -5.93 11.08 7.26
C THR A 47 -5.57 11.38 8.71
N LEU A 48 -5.50 12.65 9.04
CA LEU A 48 -5.31 13.13 10.39
C LEU A 48 -6.68 13.44 11.00
N PHE A 49 -7.02 12.75 12.09
CA PHE A 49 -8.25 12.93 12.85
C PHE A 49 -7.96 13.64 14.16
N THR A 50 -8.87 14.49 14.61
CA THR A 50 -8.95 15.10 15.94
C THR A 50 -10.39 15.50 16.23
N PHE A 51 -10.90 15.30 17.45
CA PHE A 51 -12.28 15.62 17.86
C PHE A 51 -13.35 15.12 16.88
N GLY A 52 -13.23 13.88 16.37
CA GLY A 52 -14.17 13.30 15.40
C GLY A 52 -14.14 13.92 14.01
N ARG A 53 -13.18 14.79 13.72
CA ARG A 53 -13.08 15.53 12.45
C ARG A 53 -11.76 15.23 11.73
N VAL A 54 -11.77 15.46 10.43
CA VAL A 54 -10.56 15.41 9.61
C VAL A 54 -9.86 16.77 9.65
N ALA A 55 -8.65 16.81 10.20
CA ALA A 55 -7.80 18.00 10.25
C ALA A 55 -6.94 18.15 8.98
N ALA A 56 -6.40 17.04 8.46
CA ALA A 56 -5.67 17.01 7.20
C ALA A 56 -5.91 15.67 6.48
N PHE A 57 -5.81 15.66 5.15
CA PHE A 57 -6.10 14.50 4.34
C PHE A 57 -5.32 14.53 3.04
N GLY A 58 -4.84 13.37 2.62
CA GLY A 58 -4.26 13.14 1.31
C GLY A 58 -4.53 11.72 0.82
N TYR A 59 -4.42 11.49 -0.49
CA TYR A 59 -4.58 10.16 -1.05
C TYR A 59 -3.82 9.98 -2.36
N LEU A 60 -3.48 8.73 -2.65
CA LEU A 60 -3.01 8.28 -3.95
C LEU A 60 -4.13 7.47 -4.62
N PRO A 61 -4.47 7.76 -5.89
CA PRO A 61 -5.54 7.06 -6.62
C PRO A 61 -5.13 5.65 -7.09
N TYR A 62 -4.17 5.04 -6.44
CA TYR A 62 -3.65 3.69 -6.63
C TYR A 62 -3.10 3.17 -5.30
N GLY A 63 -2.93 1.85 -5.21
CA GLY A 63 -2.38 1.20 -4.04
C GLY A 63 -1.25 0.22 -4.40
N LEU A 64 -1.01 -0.75 -3.52
CA LEU A 64 0.05 -1.75 -3.73
C LEU A 64 -0.17 -2.66 -4.94
N GLY A 65 -1.34 -2.63 -5.59
CA GLY A 65 -1.55 -3.26 -6.89
C GLY A 65 -0.66 -2.69 -7.99
N ARG A 66 -0.18 -1.44 -7.83
CA ARG A 66 0.80 -0.82 -8.74
C ARG A 66 2.17 -1.50 -8.70
N ILE A 67 2.54 -2.08 -7.55
CA ILE A 67 3.75 -2.91 -7.45
C ILE A 67 3.60 -4.15 -8.33
N ASP A 68 2.44 -4.82 -8.31
CA ASP A 68 2.18 -6.00 -9.14
C ASP A 68 2.37 -5.67 -10.64
N GLU A 69 1.87 -4.51 -11.08
CA GLU A 69 2.01 -4.03 -12.47
C GLU A 69 3.47 -3.69 -12.82
N ARG A 70 4.22 -3.10 -11.88
CA ARG A 70 5.64 -2.80 -12.06
C ARG A 70 6.48 -4.07 -12.11
N VAL A 71 6.18 -5.06 -11.26
CA VAL A 71 6.81 -6.38 -11.29
C VAL A 71 6.56 -7.07 -12.63
N GLN A 72 5.32 -7.09 -13.13
CA GLN A 72 5.01 -7.65 -14.46
C GLN A 72 5.85 -6.99 -15.57
N ARG A 73 5.96 -5.65 -15.53
CA ARG A 73 6.74 -4.88 -16.51
C ARG A 73 8.24 -5.18 -16.38
N SER A 74 8.79 -5.21 -15.16
CA SER A 74 10.18 -5.53 -14.89
C SER A 74 10.53 -6.94 -15.42
N ILE A 75 9.69 -7.92 -15.12
CA ILE A 75 9.88 -9.30 -15.62
C ILE A 75 9.85 -9.33 -17.14
N GLN A 76 8.93 -8.60 -17.77
CA GLN A 76 8.86 -8.56 -19.22
C GLN A 76 10.11 -7.91 -19.85
N MET A 77 10.59 -6.82 -19.28
CA MET A 77 11.72 -6.06 -19.82
C MET A 77 13.08 -6.73 -19.57
N ASN A 78 13.29 -7.26 -18.35
CA ASN A 78 14.59 -7.75 -17.92
C ASN A 78 14.79 -9.23 -18.24
N TYR A 79 13.71 -10.01 -18.26
CA TYR A 79 13.78 -11.46 -18.45
C TYR A 79 13.11 -11.96 -19.74
N GLY A 80 12.34 -11.11 -20.42
CA GLY A 80 11.64 -11.49 -21.66
C GLY A 80 10.45 -12.42 -21.46
N TYR A 81 9.87 -12.45 -20.25
CA TYR A 81 8.72 -13.29 -19.93
C TYR A 81 7.49 -12.43 -19.62
N ARG A 82 6.30 -12.93 -19.94
CA ARG A 82 5.04 -12.42 -19.45
C ARG A 82 4.50 -13.30 -18.34
N ILE A 83 4.10 -12.68 -17.23
CA ILE A 83 3.49 -13.35 -16.08
C ILE A 83 2.11 -12.77 -15.80
N GLY A 84 1.25 -13.58 -15.18
CA GLY A 84 -0.07 -13.15 -14.72
C GLY A 84 0.01 -12.22 -13.48
N ARG A 85 -1.10 -11.52 -13.19
CA ARG A 85 -1.19 -10.65 -12.01
C ARG A 85 -1.05 -11.44 -10.70
N SER A 86 -1.57 -12.67 -10.65
CA SER A 86 -1.41 -13.56 -9.49
C SER A 86 0.05 -13.89 -9.22
N SER A 87 0.81 -14.23 -10.27
CA SER A 87 2.25 -14.51 -10.16
C SER A 87 3.05 -13.28 -9.73
N ALA A 88 2.71 -12.09 -10.27
CA ALA A 88 3.36 -10.85 -9.83
C ALA A 88 3.08 -10.54 -8.36
N ARG A 89 1.85 -10.80 -7.89
CA ARG A 89 1.47 -10.66 -6.49
C ARG A 89 2.23 -11.66 -5.60
N GLU A 90 2.37 -12.90 -6.01
CA GLU A 90 3.15 -13.91 -5.31
C GLU A 90 4.61 -13.49 -5.18
N ILE A 91 5.23 -13.00 -6.26
CA ILE A 91 6.58 -12.44 -6.25
C ILE A 91 6.69 -11.29 -5.24
N LYS A 92 5.75 -10.34 -5.28
CA LYS A 92 5.72 -9.23 -4.32
C LYS A 92 5.63 -9.70 -2.86
N HIS A 93 4.77 -10.67 -2.56
CA HIS A 93 4.63 -11.20 -1.20
C HIS A 93 5.86 -11.95 -0.72
N THR A 94 6.57 -12.62 -1.62
CA THR A 94 7.75 -13.42 -1.27
C THR A 94 9.03 -12.60 -1.19
N LEU A 95 9.23 -11.67 -2.14
CA LEU A 95 10.48 -10.92 -2.31
C LEU A 95 10.36 -9.43 -2.02
N GLY A 96 9.13 -8.89 -1.93
CA GLY A 96 8.89 -7.47 -1.74
C GLY A 96 9.17 -6.99 -0.32
N THR A 97 9.81 -5.83 -0.22
CA THR A 97 10.06 -5.15 1.06
C THR A 97 10.06 -3.63 0.88
N ALA A 98 9.68 -2.92 1.93
CA ALA A 98 9.77 -1.47 2.01
C ALA A 98 11.14 -0.98 2.54
N LEU A 99 11.98 -1.89 3.05
CA LEU A 99 13.28 -1.51 3.63
C LEU A 99 14.33 -1.31 2.53
N PRO A 100 14.92 -0.11 2.40
CA PRO A 100 16.07 0.10 1.53
C PRO A 100 17.23 -0.80 1.97
N GLY A 101 17.87 -1.47 1.01
CA GLY A 101 19.04 -2.32 1.30
C GLY A 101 18.74 -3.66 1.98
N ALA A 102 17.48 -4.02 2.21
CA ALA A 102 17.11 -5.34 2.71
C ALA A 102 17.38 -6.50 1.73
N ALA A 103 17.85 -6.18 0.53
CA ALA A 103 18.35 -7.13 -0.47
C ALA A 103 19.67 -7.82 -0.07
N ALA A 104 19.86 -8.08 1.22
CA ALA A 104 21.08 -8.75 1.69
C ALA A 104 21.14 -10.25 1.35
N SER A 105 20.14 -10.80 0.70
CA SER A 105 20.17 -12.16 0.16
C SER A 105 19.72 -12.15 -1.29
N ASP A 106 20.61 -12.59 -2.19
CA ASP A 106 20.26 -12.94 -3.58
C ASP A 106 19.33 -14.15 -3.58
N VAL A 107 18.07 -13.92 -3.15
CA VAL A 107 17.06 -14.98 -3.19
C VAL A 107 16.56 -15.07 -4.62
N LEU A 108 16.72 -16.26 -5.20
CA LEU A 108 16.14 -16.62 -6.47
C LEU A 108 14.76 -17.27 -6.25
N MET A 109 13.77 -16.77 -6.94
CA MET A 109 12.44 -17.38 -6.95
C MET A 109 12.16 -18.02 -8.31
N HIS A 110 11.94 -19.34 -8.31
CA HIS A 110 11.58 -20.07 -9.52
C HIS A 110 10.14 -19.79 -9.92
N MET A 111 9.94 -19.27 -11.13
CA MET A 111 8.61 -18.90 -11.65
C MET A 111 8.38 -19.49 -13.04
N THR A 112 7.11 -19.71 -13.36
CA THR A 112 6.69 -20.05 -14.72
C THR A 112 6.10 -18.83 -15.40
N GLY A 113 6.63 -18.47 -16.57
CA GLY A 113 6.12 -17.40 -17.39
C GLY A 113 6.08 -17.76 -18.87
N PHE A 114 5.34 -16.99 -19.66
CA PHE A 114 5.28 -17.17 -21.10
C PHE A 114 6.46 -16.47 -21.76
N SER A 115 7.40 -17.25 -22.34
CA SER A 115 8.55 -16.71 -23.10
C SER A 115 8.06 -15.96 -24.32
N ILE A 116 8.46 -14.71 -24.45
CA ILE A 116 8.10 -13.87 -25.61
C ILE A 116 8.81 -14.34 -26.87
N ALA A 117 10.07 -14.78 -26.73
CA ALA A 117 10.90 -15.24 -27.83
C ALA A 117 10.42 -16.60 -28.38
N ASP A 118 10.22 -17.57 -27.48
CA ASP A 118 9.90 -18.95 -27.88
C ASP A 118 8.39 -19.20 -28.04
N ARG A 119 7.54 -18.30 -27.49
CA ARG A 119 6.07 -18.39 -27.48
C ARG A 119 5.52 -19.63 -26.77
N ILE A 120 6.22 -20.10 -25.73
CA ILE A 120 5.82 -21.23 -24.89
C ILE A 120 6.03 -20.88 -23.41
N PRO A 121 5.33 -21.55 -22.48
CA PRO A 121 5.63 -21.45 -21.05
C PRO A 121 7.01 -22.03 -20.74
N LYS A 122 7.78 -21.31 -19.91
CA LYS A 122 9.09 -21.77 -19.42
C LYS A 122 9.28 -21.36 -17.96
N VAL A 123 10.10 -22.12 -17.24
CA VAL A 123 10.58 -21.76 -15.91
C VAL A 123 11.77 -20.81 -16.06
N PHE A 124 11.81 -19.80 -15.20
CA PHE A 124 12.91 -18.85 -15.10
C PHE A 124 13.07 -18.37 -13.66
N ASP A 125 14.20 -17.80 -13.34
CA ASP A 125 14.53 -17.30 -12.01
C ASP A 125 14.34 -15.80 -11.93
N VAL A 126 13.69 -15.33 -10.85
CA VAL A 126 13.49 -13.92 -10.53
C VAL A 126 14.39 -13.55 -9.37
N GLU A 127 15.21 -12.52 -9.57
CA GLU A 127 16.07 -11.96 -8.52
C GLU A 127 15.32 -10.96 -7.66
N THR A 128 15.59 -10.95 -6.36
CA THR A 128 15.01 -9.99 -5.39
C THR A 128 15.18 -8.54 -5.85
N LYS A 129 16.32 -8.18 -6.42
CA LYS A 129 16.61 -6.81 -6.89
C LYS A 129 15.55 -6.26 -7.83
N SER A 130 15.06 -7.07 -8.77
CA SER A 130 14.05 -6.65 -9.75
C SER A 130 12.70 -6.29 -9.10
N VAL A 131 12.45 -6.81 -7.90
CA VAL A 131 11.22 -6.56 -7.13
C VAL A 131 11.38 -5.36 -6.20
N LEU A 132 12.56 -5.18 -5.64
CA LEU A 132 12.87 -4.06 -4.74
C LEU A 132 12.70 -2.72 -5.44
N GLU A 133 13.23 -2.57 -6.64
CA GLU A 133 13.07 -1.36 -7.46
C GLU A 133 11.58 -1.03 -7.69
N ALA A 134 10.73 -2.07 -7.89
CA ALA A 134 9.30 -1.89 -8.05
C ALA A 134 8.60 -1.45 -6.76
N CYS A 135 9.11 -1.87 -5.59
CA CYS A 135 8.58 -1.48 -4.28
C CYS A 135 9.02 -0.08 -3.88
N GLU A 136 10.31 0.26 -4.08
CA GLU A 136 10.91 1.52 -3.63
C GLU A 136 10.14 2.76 -4.07
N ASP A 137 9.76 2.83 -5.33
CA ASP A 137 9.05 3.97 -5.87
C ASP A 137 7.68 4.17 -5.18
N VAL A 138 6.94 3.05 -4.97
CA VAL A 138 5.61 3.12 -4.34
C VAL A 138 5.75 3.48 -2.86
N VAL A 139 6.75 2.94 -2.17
CA VAL A 139 7.04 3.29 -0.77
C VAL A 139 7.42 4.77 -0.66
N ARG A 140 8.26 5.29 -1.55
CA ARG A 140 8.61 6.71 -1.59
C ARG A 140 7.39 7.60 -1.80
N GLU A 141 6.45 7.20 -2.65
CA GLU A 141 5.19 7.93 -2.85
C GLU A 141 4.28 7.88 -1.60
N ILE A 142 4.27 6.76 -0.84
CA ILE A 142 3.57 6.66 0.45
C ILE A 142 4.19 7.62 1.47
N VAL A 143 5.51 7.60 1.61
CA VAL A 143 6.23 8.51 2.52
C VAL A 143 5.98 9.96 2.15
N GLY A 144 6.02 10.30 0.87
CA GLY A 144 5.69 11.65 0.38
C GLY A 144 4.25 12.07 0.67
N LEU A 145 3.29 11.15 0.57
CA LEU A 145 1.90 11.40 0.94
C LEU A 145 1.77 11.71 2.44
N VAL A 146 2.40 10.89 3.30
CA VAL A 146 2.37 11.08 4.75
C VAL A 146 3.02 12.41 5.13
N ALA A 147 4.20 12.71 4.58
CA ALA A 147 4.89 13.99 4.81
C ALA A 147 4.00 15.17 4.41
N SER A 148 3.36 15.11 3.25
CA SER A 148 2.44 16.17 2.79
C SER A 148 1.25 16.36 3.73
N VAL A 149 0.68 15.30 4.31
CA VAL A 149 -0.43 15.41 5.27
C VAL A 149 0.04 16.03 6.58
N VAL A 150 1.24 15.67 7.06
CA VAL A 150 1.85 16.25 8.26
C VAL A 150 2.16 17.73 8.05
N ASP A 151 2.75 18.10 6.90
CA ASP A 151 3.09 19.50 6.56
C ASP A 151 1.86 20.41 6.43
N ASN A 152 0.70 19.83 6.06
CA ASN A 152 -0.57 20.55 5.96
C ASN A 152 -1.41 20.48 7.25
N ALA A 153 -0.93 19.82 8.30
CA ALA A 153 -1.59 19.75 9.58
C ALA A 153 -1.48 21.10 10.34
N PRO A 154 -2.48 21.46 11.16
CA PRO A 154 -2.34 22.58 12.09
C PRO A 154 -1.13 22.40 13.01
N GLU A 155 -0.36 23.48 13.24
CA GLU A 155 0.87 23.44 14.04
C GLU A 155 0.63 22.93 15.47
N GLU A 156 -0.55 23.21 16.02
CA GLU A 156 -0.96 22.79 17.37
C GLU A 156 -1.02 21.27 17.54
N LEU A 157 -1.18 20.51 16.43
CA LEU A 157 -1.26 19.04 16.45
C LEU A 157 0.11 18.36 16.30
N SER A 158 1.19 19.11 16.13
CA SER A 158 2.53 18.55 15.89
C SER A 158 3.07 17.73 17.06
N ALA A 159 2.74 18.14 18.30
CA ALA A 159 3.12 17.41 19.50
C ALA A 159 2.44 16.02 19.55
N ASP A 160 1.13 15.98 19.27
CA ASP A 160 0.35 14.74 19.26
C ASP A 160 0.88 13.77 18.22
N LEU A 161 1.27 14.25 17.02
CA LEU A 161 1.85 13.40 15.96
C LEU A 161 3.15 12.75 16.38
N THR A 162 3.97 13.44 17.19
CA THR A 162 5.22 12.90 17.73
C THR A 162 4.95 11.81 18.77
N ASP A 163 3.96 12.02 19.63
CA ASP A 163 3.68 11.13 20.75
C ASP A 163 2.86 9.90 20.35
N MET A 164 1.85 10.12 19.46
CA MET A 164 0.91 9.06 19.05
C MET A 164 1.41 8.22 17.88
N GLY A 165 2.34 8.76 17.08
CA GLY A 165 2.86 8.09 15.90
C GLY A 165 1.83 7.94 14.76
N ILE A 166 2.07 6.95 13.90
CA ILE A 166 1.26 6.67 12.71
C ILE A 166 0.63 5.29 12.82
N VAL A 167 -0.67 5.19 12.59
CA VAL A 167 -1.38 3.91 12.54
C VAL A 167 -1.51 3.47 11.09
N LEU A 168 -0.89 2.33 10.76
CA LEU A 168 -1.01 1.70 9.45
C LEU A 168 -2.16 0.71 9.44
N THR A 169 -3.00 0.79 8.41
CA THR A 169 -4.12 -0.12 8.17
C THR A 169 -4.13 -0.61 6.72
N GLY A 170 -5.08 -1.50 6.41
CA GLY A 170 -5.22 -2.08 5.08
C GLY A 170 -4.24 -3.24 4.83
N THR A 171 -4.51 -4.01 3.78
CA THR A 171 -3.71 -5.19 3.41
C THR A 171 -2.26 -4.86 3.06
N GLY A 172 -1.99 -3.62 2.70
CA GLY A 172 -0.63 -3.16 2.37
C GLY A 172 0.22 -2.87 3.60
N ALA A 173 -0.36 -2.73 4.78
CA ALA A 173 0.38 -2.57 6.03
C ALA A 173 1.25 -3.80 6.35
N GLU A 174 0.93 -4.96 5.74
CA GLU A 174 1.69 -6.21 5.86
C GLU A 174 2.96 -6.24 4.97
N LEU A 175 3.16 -5.23 4.09
CA LEU A 175 4.40 -5.17 3.31
C LEU A 175 5.60 -5.08 4.26
N THR A 176 6.49 -6.05 4.13
CA THR A 176 7.66 -6.20 5.01
C THR A 176 8.42 -4.88 5.14
N GLY A 177 8.56 -4.37 6.37
CA GLY A 177 9.32 -3.17 6.68
C GLY A 177 8.60 -1.83 6.48
N LEU A 178 7.35 -1.81 6.04
CA LEU A 178 6.59 -0.57 5.88
C LEU A 178 6.29 0.12 7.23
N ASN A 179 6.34 -0.63 8.33
CA ASN A 179 6.12 -0.16 9.70
C ASN A 179 7.40 0.33 10.40
N LYS A 180 8.52 0.45 9.70
CA LYS A 180 9.82 0.89 10.21
C LYS A 180 10.23 2.23 9.64
#